data_a3c87ce1f2deea180ccffbdbfc1a36ca
#
_entry.id   a3c87ce1f2deea180ccffbdbfc1a36ca
#
_cell.length_a   1.000
_cell.length_b   1.000
_cell.length_c   1.000
_cell.angle_alpha   90.00
_cell.angle_beta   90.00
_cell.angle_gamma   90.00
#
_symmetry.space_group_name_H-M   'P 1'
#
loop_
_entity.id
_entity.type
_entity.pdbx_description
1 polymer ?
#
loop_
_entity_poly.entity_id
_entity_poly.type
_entity_poly.pdbx_seq_one_letter_code
_entity_poly.pdbx_strand_id
1 'polypeptide(L)'
;RIRNTLLELQKLNGGNAIEAGQVQLFENPELAEMQTLWEEKLSEDAEIQQLTARENLAQQQVKLEKNKILPDLSIGYNYQGVNSSNYSGFLGGLSIPLWNSKNKIKAAEANLEYTQANTGAETAELYTRFQEDYQQYQLLKRKYQEYQETFQDLNSEELLFKAYELGEFSFLDYYREVEFYRQAYNNMLEMEKELLQLKATLLKHQL
;
A
#
# COMPACT_ATOMS: atom_id res chain seq x y z
N ARG A 1 11.75 -24.00 1.65
CA ARG A 1 10.98 -22.76 1.35
C ARG A 1 10.57 -22.06 2.66
N ILE A 2 9.81 -22.66 3.55
CA ILE A 2 9.31 -22.05 4.82
C ILE A 2 10.43 -21.36 5.62
N ARG A 3 11.59 -22.02 5.77
CA ARG A 3 12.73 -21.47 6.53
C ARG A 3 13.24 -20.13 5.94
N ASN A 4 13.30 -20.02 4.61
CA ASN A 4 13.76 -18.81 3.95
C ASN A 4 12.75 -17.67 4.12
N THR A 5 11.46 -17.96 4.01
CA THR A 5 10.39 -17.00 4.25
C THR A 5 10.38 -16.49 5.70
N LEU A 6 10.63 -17.37 6.68
CA LEU A 6 10.76 -16.97 8.09
C LEU A 6 11.96 -16.05 8.33
N LEU A 7 13.10 -16.32 7.67
CA LEU A 7 14.27 -15.45 7.75
C LEU A 7 14.04 -14.08 7.11
N GLU A 8 13.32 -14.02 6.00
CA GLU A 8 12.90 -12.75 5.38
C GLU A 8 11.98 -11.96 6.30
N LEU A 9 10.97 -12.61 6.88
CA LEU A 9 10.07 -12.00 7.86
C LEU A 9 10.84 -11.51 9.10
N GLN A 10 11.77 -12.29 9.61
CA GLN A 10 12.64 -11.87 10.71
C GLN A 10 13.44 -10.62 10.36
N LYS A 11 14.00 -10.56 9.15
CA LYS A 11 14.72 -9.39 8.65
C LYS A 11 13.83 -8.14 8.60
N LEU A 12 12.59 -8.28 8.11
CA LEU A 12 11.60 -7.20 8.05
C LEU A 12 11.12 -6.77 9.45
N ASN A 13 11.13 -7.68 10.42
CA ASN A 13 10.77 -7.43 11.82
C ASN A 13 11.96 -6.92 12.66
N GLY A 14 12.91 -6.25 12.04
CA GLY A 14 14.06 -5.67 12.75
C GLY A 14 15.02 -6.69 13.38
N GLY A 15 15.06 -7.93 12.88
CA GLY A 15 15.89 -9.01 13.38
C GLY A 15 15.25 -9.88 14.47
N ASN A 16 14.05 -9.52 14.96
CA ASN A 16 13.35 -10.31 15.94
C ASN A 16 12.74 -11.57 15.31
N ALA A 17 12.97 -12.74 15.92
CA ALA A 17 12.40 -14.00 15.45
C ALA A 17 10.87 -13.94 15.52
N ILE A 18 10.22 -14.35 14.42
CA ILE A 18 8.77 -14.56 14.39
C ILE A 18 8.57 -16.05 14.66
N GLU A 19 7.98 -16.38 15.80
CA GLU A 19 7.53 -17.73 16.04
C GLU A 19 6.34 -17.99 15.09
N ALA A 20 6.52 -18.95 14.18
CA ALA A 20 5.42 -19.50 13.39
C ALA A 20 4.54 -20.37 14.32
N GLY A 21 4.02 -19.76 15.38
CA GLY A 21 2.98 -20.36 16.20
C GLY A 21 1.76 -20.51 15.33
N GLN A 22 1.12 -21.66 15.43
CA GLN A 22 -0.12 -22.09 14.80
C GLN A 22 -0.63 -21.09 13.74
N VAL A 23 -0.23 -21.33 12.51
CA VAL A 23 -0.83 -20.62 11.37
C VAL A 23 -2.33 -20.94 11.46
N GLN A 24 -3.10 -20.05 12.08
CA GLN A 24 -4.52 -20.05 11.87
C GLN A 24 -4.68 -19.87 10.36
N LEU A 25 -5.12 -20.92 9.69
CA LEU A 25 -5.61 -20.79 8.33
C LEU A 25 -6.59 -19.62 8.37
N PHE A 26 -6.24 -18.53 7.71
CA PHE A 26 -7.12 -17.39 7.64
C PHE A 26 -8.43 -17.91 7.09
N GLU A 27 -9.47 -17.97 7.94
CA GLU A 27 -10.82 -18.09 7.43
C GLU A 27 -10.94 -17.05 6.34
N ASN A 28 -11.34 -17.50 5.16
CA ASN A 28 -11.34 -16.67 3.97
C ASN A 28 -12.57 -15.72 4.01
N PRO A 29 -12.57 -14.63 4.81
CA PRO A 29 -13.69 -13.71 4.79
C PRO A 29 -13.78 -13.16 3.37
N GLU A 30 -14.98 -13.13 2.84
CA GLU A 30 -15.22 -12.53 1.52
C GLU A 30 -14.73 -11.08 1.53
N LEU A 31 -14.10 -10.66 0.44
CA LEU A 31 -13.78 -9.24 0.26
C LEU A 31 -15.08 -8.46 0.13
N ALA A 32 -15.12 -7.28 0.73
CA ALA A 32 -16.20 -6.32 0.51
C ALA A 32 -16.26 -5.91 -0.99
N GLU A 33 -17.32 -5.24 -1.37
CA GLU A 33 -17.45 -4.71 -2.73
C GLU A 33 -16.29 -3.76 -3.06
N MET A 34 -15.88 -3.77 -4.32
CA MET A 34 -14.74 -2.99 -4.81
C MET A 34 -14.83 -1.51 -4.42
N GLN A 35 -16.02 -0.93 -4.52
CA GLN A 35 -16.25 0.48 -4.23
C GLN A 35 -16.00 0.79 -2.74
N THR A 36 -16.51 -0.06 -1.84
CA THR A 36 -16.30 0.09 -0.39
C THR A 36 -14.84 0.01 -0.02
N LEU A 37 -14.13 -1.00 -0.55
CA LEU A 37 -12.69 -1.15 -0.30
C LEU A 37 -11.86 0.02 -0.86
N TRP A 38 -12.27 0.58 -2.00
CA TRP A 38 -11.61 1.76 -2.55
C TRP A 38 -11.83 3.01 -1.69
N GLU A 39 -13.03 3.21 -1.17
CA GLU A 39 -13.33 4.33 -0.27
C GLU A 39 -12.54 4.23 1.04
N GLU A 40 -12.42 3.04 1.61
CA GLU A 40 -11.54 2.79 2.76
C GLU A 40 -10.07 3.10 2.41
N LYS A 41 -9.59 2.59 1.27
CA LYS A 41 -8.23 2.85 0.80
C LYS A 41 -7.97 4.35 0.60
N LEU A 42 -8.92 5.11 0.05
CA LEU A 42 -8.79 6.56 -0.10
C LEU A 42 -8.60 7.29 1.24
N SER A 43 -9.19 6.78 2.32
CA SER A 43 -9.11 7.41 3.64
C SER A 43 -7.89 6.97 4.46
N GLU A 44 -7.43 5.73 4.31
CA GLU A 44 -6.47 5.11 5.23
C GLU A 44 -5.10 4.82 4.59
N ASP A 45 -5.03 4.75 3.26
CA ASP A 45 -3.77 4.41 2.57
C ASP A 45 -2.70 5.50 2.75
N ALA A 46 -1.55 5.10 3.26
CA ALA A 46 -0.44 6.00 3.54
C ALA A 46 0.12 6.70 2.29
N GLU A 47 0.05 6.06 1.11
CA GLU A 47 0.48 6.65 -0.16
C GLU A 47 -0.44 7.79 -0.56
N ILE A 48 -1.75 7.60 -0.45
CA ILE A 48 -2.76 8.63 -0.73
C ILE A 48 -2.67 9.79 0.28
N GLN A 49 -2.48 9.48 1.56
CA GLN A 49 -2.26 10.49 2.58
C GLN A 49 -0.99 11.31 2.31
N GLN A 50 0.07 10.68 1.82
CA GLN A 50 1.29 11.38 1.42
C GLN A 50 1.05 12.33 0.25
N LEU A 51 0.29 11.93 -0.77
CA LEU A 51 -0.08 12.80 -1.89
C LEU A 51 -0.86 14.03 -1.40
N THR A 52 -1.86 13.83 -0.57
CA THR A 52 -2.65 14.90 0.05
C THR A 52 -1.78 15.83 0.91
N ALA A 53 -0.83 15.28 1.66
CA ALA A 53 0.10 16.07 2.46
C ALA A 53 1.02 16.92 1.59
N ARG A 54 1.51 16.41 0.45
CA ARG A 54 2.31 17.19 -0.52
C ARG A 54 1.52 18.36 -1.12
N GLU A 55 0.25 18.14 -1.46
CA GLU A 55 -0.63 19.20 -1.95
C GLU A 55 -0.84 20.29 -0.89
N ASN A 56 -1.14 19.89 0.35
CA ASN A 56 -1.28 20.82 1.46
C ASN A 56 0.01 21.63 1.69
N LEU A 57 1.19 21.01 1.57
CA LEU A 57 2.48 21.70 1.67
C LEU A 57 2.63 22.76 0.55
N ALA A 58 2.30 22.40 -0.69
CA ALA A 58 2.35 23.35 -1.81
C ALA A 58 1.38 24.52 -1.61
N GLN A 59 0.17 24.26 -1.09
CA GLN A 59 -0.78 25.34 -0.73
C GLN A 59 -0.23 26.26 0.37
N GLN A 60 0.41 25.71 1.40
CA GLN A 60 1.04 26.52 2.45
C GLN A 60 2.21 27.34 1.90
N GLN A 61 2.97 26.80 0.95
CA GLN A 61 4.05 27.52 0.28
C GLN A 61 3.53 28.75 -0.48
N VAL A 62 2.40 28.62 -1.20
CA VAL A 62 1.75 29.78 -1.85
C VAL A 62 1.34 30.85 -0.82
N LYS A 63 0.72 30.43 0.30
CA LYS A 63 0.35 31.35 1.38
C LYS A 63 1.58 32.04 1.97
N LEU A 64 2.66 31.29 2.19
CA LEU A 64 3.93 31.83 2.69
C LEU A 64 4.51 32.88 1.75
N GLU A 65 4.57 32.60 0.44
CA GLU A 65 5.11 33.58 -0.53
C GLU A 65 4.21 34.82 -0.67
N LYS A 66 2.88 34.66 -0.53
CA LYS A 66 1.94 35.82 -0.46
C LYS A 66 2.15 36.63 0.82
N ASN A 67 2.38 35.99 1.97
CA ASN A 67 2.61 36.70 3.23
C ASN A 67 3.95 37.49 3.24
N LYS A 68 4.98 37.00 2.55
CA LYS A 68 6.28 37.67 2.42
C LYS A 68 6.21 39.03 1.67
N ILE A 69 5.07 39.40 1.08
CA ILE A 69 4.86 40.70 0.49
C ILE A 69 4.46 41.73 1.54
N LEU A 70 3.89 41.27 2.66
CA LEU A 70 3.47 42.16 3.74
C LEU A 70 4.70 42.78 4.38
N PRO A 71 4.56 44.03 4.87
CA PRO A 71 5.63 44.69 5.61
C PRO A 71 5.95 43.93 6.89
N ASP A 72 7.24 43.68 7.17
CA ASP A 72 7.68 43.12 8.45
C ASP A 72 7.83 44.25 9.48
N LEU A 73 7.12 44.09 10.58
CA LEU A 73 7.23 44.97 11.73
C LEU A 73 8.12 44.30 12.80
N SER A 74 9.19 44.96 13.17
CA SER A 74 10.07 44.57 14.25
C SER A 74 9.99 45.53 15.42
N ILE A 75 9.80 44.98 16.64
CA ILE A 75 9.83 45.72 17.88
C ILE A 75 10.88 45.04 18.78
N GLY A 76 11.79 45.84 19.29
CA GLY A 76 12.84 45.36 20.17
C GLY A 76 13.04 46.27 21.36
N TYR A 77 13.52 45.72 22.49
CA TYR A 77 14.05 46.46 23.61
C TYR A 77 15.55 46.17 23.73
N ASN A 78 16.35 47.22 23.74
CA ASN A 78 17.80 47.13 23.93
C ASN A 78 18.16 47.64 25.32
N TYR A 79 18.94 46.85 26.05
CA TYR A 79 19.52 47.21 27.33
C TYR A 79 21.02 46.99 27.25
N GLN A 80 21.79 48.07 27.51
CA GLN A 80 23.25 48.00 27.49
C GLN A 80 23.81 48.67 28.72
N GLY A 81 24.56 47.91 29.54
CA GLY A 81 25.26 48.42 30.71
C GLY A 81 26.77 48.58 30.39
N VAL A 82 27.30 49.79 30.53
CA VAL A 82 28.71 50.09 30.33
C VAL A 82 29.16 50.98 31.49
N ASN A 83 30.16 50.54 32.26
CA ASN A 83 30.86 51.32 33.30
C ASN A 83 29.95 52.18 34.19
N SER A 84 29.00 51.53 34.91
CA SER A 84 28.08 52.16 35.85
C SER A 84 26.98 53.05 35.25
N SER A 85 26.83 53.08 33.92
CA SER A 85 25.72 53.74 33.24
C SER A 85 24.93 52.71 32.47
N ASN A 86 23.60 52.74 32.66
CA ASN A 86 22.64 51.85 31.98
C ASN A 86 21.94 52.63 30.89
N TYR A 87 22.01 52.12 29.67
CA TYR A 87 21.26 52.65 28.53
C TYR A 87 20.17 51.67 28.17
N SER A 88 18.94 52.12 28.12
CA SER A 88 17.80 51.31 27.68
C SER A 88 17.01 52.05 26.63
N GLY A 89 16.50 51.36 25.65
CA GLY A 89 15.73 51.95 24.56
C GLY A 89 14.85 50.94 23.83
N PHE A 90 13.77 51.44 23.25
CA PHE A 90 12.91 50.67 22.37
C PHE A 90 13.35 50.92 20.92
N LEU A 91 13.39 49.85 20.17
CA LEU A 91 13.66 49.92 18.73
C LEU A 91 12.40 49.49 17.99
N GLY A 92 12.02 50.25 16.96
CA GLY A 92 10.97 49.87 16.04
C GLY A 92 11.52 49.89 14.61
N GLY A 93 11.25 48.86 13.83
CA GLY A 93 11.66 48.76 12.43
C GLY A 93 10.49 48.32 11.57
N LEU A 94 10.43 48.88 10.34
CA LEU A 94 9.49 48.50 9.30
C LEU A 94 10.29 48.13 8.06
N SER A 95 10.16 46.90 7.58
CA SER A 95 10.80 46.41 6.34
C SER A 95 9.72 46.21 5.28
N ILE A 96 9.83 46.88 4.14
CA ILE A 96 8.88 46.77 3.02
C ILE A 96 9.59 46.13 1.83
N PRO A 97 9.21 44.88 1.43
CA PRO A 97 9.82 44.20 0.30
C PRO A 97 9.27 44.75 -1.03
N LEU A 98 10.00 45.66 -1.70
CA LEU A 98 9.51 46.36 -2.88
C LEU A 98 9.59 45.61 -4.22
N TRP A 99 10.48 44.59 -4.39
CA TRP A 99 10.74 44.02 -5.73
C TRP A 99 10.87 42.48 -5.81
N ASN A 100 10.78 41.71 -4.75
CA ASN A 100 11.27 40.34 -4.76
C ASN A 100 10.20 39.25 -4.87
N SER A 101 8.91 39.55 -4.90
CA SER A 101 7.88 38.54 -4.56
C SER A 101 7.01 38.07 -5.74
N LYS A 102 6.80 38.87 -6.78
CA LYS A 102 5.84 38.54 -7.86
C LYS A 102 6.19 37.22 -8.60
N ASN A 103 7.44 37.00 -8.91
CA ASN A 103 7.88 35.81 -9.63
C ASN A 103 7.91 34.58 -8.70
N LYS A 104 8.18 34.77 -7.40
CA LYS A 104 8.16 33.69 -6.41
C LYS A 104 6.74 33.18 -6.15
N ILE A 105 5.75 34.06 -6.10
CA ILE A 105 4.34 33.69 -5.99
C ILE A 105 3.90 32.88 -7.20
N LYS A 106 4.18 33.39 -8.41
CA LYS A 106 3.84 32.67 -9.63
C LYS A 106 4.50 31.30 -9.71
N ALA A 107 5.75 31.18 -9.27
CA ALA A 107 6.44 29.89 -9.19
C ALA A 107 5.78 28.94 -8.17
N ALA A 108 5.38 29.47 -7.00
CA ALA A 108 4.68 28.67 -5.99
C ALA A 108 3.28 28.24 -6.47
N GLU A 109 2.54 29.13 -7.16
CA GLU A 109 1.24 28.83 -7.75
C GLU A 109 1.36 27.76 -8.85
N ALA A 110 2.34 27.87 -9.75
CA ALA A 110 2.62 26.87 -10.77
C ALA A 110 3.03 25.51 -10.15
N ASN A 111 3.80 25.53 -9.05
CA ASN A 111 4.15 24.31 -8.33
C ASN A 111 2.93 23.66 -7.64
N LEU A 112 2.00 24.46 -7.13
CA LEU A 112 0.74 23.95 -6.59
C LEU A 112 -0.09 23.30 -7.69
N GLU A 113 -0.27 23.94 -8.83
CA GLU A 113 -1.00 23.41 -9.97
C GLU A 113 -0.37 22.09 -10.47
N TYR A 114 0.95 22.04 -10.59
CA TYR A 114 1.68 20.81 -10.91
C TYR A 114 1.42 19.70 -9.89
N THR A 115 1.52 20.04 -8.59
CA THR A 115 1.32 19.05 -7.51
C THR A 115 -0.11 18.51 -7.53
N GLN A 116 -1.12 19.36 -7.76
CA GLN A 116 -2.52 18.94 -7.87
C GLN A 116 -2.76 18.01 -9.07
N ALA A 117 -2.20 18.38 -10.23
CA ALA A 117 -2.29 17.54 -11.43
C ALA A 117 -1.61 16.18 -11.21
N ASN A 118 -0.44 16.19 -10.56
CA ASN A 118 0.29 14.96 -10.23
C ASN A 118 -0.46 14.09 -9.23
N THR A 119 -1.02 14.67 -8.16
CA THR A 119 -1.87 13.93 -7.19
C THR A 119 -3.05 13.29 -7.90
N GLY A 120 -3.74 14.00 -8.78
CA GLY A 120 -4.84 13.44 -9.57
C GLY A 120 -4.42 12.27 -10.46
N ALA A 121 -3.29 12.40 -11.14
CA ALA A 121 -2.76 11.36 -12.02
C ALA A 121 -2.33 10.11 -11.22
N GLU A 122 -1.58 10.27 -10.13
CA GLU A 122 -1.14 9.16 -9.27
C GLU A 122 -2.34 8.45 -8.61
N THR A 123 -3.35 9.21 -8.15
CA THR A 123 -4.58 8.62 -7.59
C THR A 123 -5.36 7.81 -8.63
N ALA A 124 -5.45 8.31 -9.87
CA ALA A 124 -6.08 7.58 -10.97
C ALA A 124 -5.32 6.29 -11.33
N GLU A 125 -4.00 6.32 -11.31
CA GLU A 125 -3.16 5.14 -11.54
C GLU A 125 -3.33 4.11 -10.41
N LEU A 126 -3.36 4.55 -9.15
CA LEU A 126 -3.63 3.69 -7.99
C LEU A 126 -5.02 3.05 -8.08
N TYR A 127 -6.04 3.79 -8.53
CA TYR A 127 -7.37 3.24 -8.75
C TYR A 127 -7.38 2.17 -9.83
N THR A 128 -6.70 2.42 -10.95
CA THR A 128 -6.64 1.46 -12.06
C THR A 128 -5.96 0.16 -11.62
N ARG A 129 -4.82 0.25 -10.95
CA ARG A 129 -4.13 -0.93 -10.38
C ARG A 129 -5.00 -1.68 -9.37
N PHE A 130 -5.66 -0.96 -8.49
CA PHE A 130 -6.57 -1.56 -7.52
C PHE A 130 -7.73 -2.30 -8.20
N GLN A 131 -8.30 -1.72 -9.26
CA GLN A 131 -9.36 -2.34 -10.05
C GLN A 131 -8.87 -3.62 -10.77
N GLU A 132 -7.66 -3.59 -11.33
CA GLU A 132 -7.03 -4.76 -11.97
C GLU A 132 -6.82 -5.88 -10.95
N ASP A 133 -6.24 -5.58 -9.80
CA ASP A 133 -6.01 -6.54 -8.71
C ASP A 133 -7.32 -7.15 -8.20
N TYR A 134 -8.37 -6.33 -8.05
CA TYR A 134 -9.69 -6.81 -7.62
C TYR A 134 -10.34 -7.74 -8.66
N GLN A 135 -10.26 -7.40 -9.94
CA GLN A 135 -10.78 -8.24 -11.02
C GLN A 135 -10.01 -9.56 -11.12
N GLN A 136 -8.69 -9.52 -10.96
CA GLN A 136 -7.85 -10.70 -10.93
C GLN A 136 -8.19 -11.59 -9.74
N TYR A 137 -8.39 -11.01 -8.56
CA TYR A 137 -8.85 -11.74 -7.37
C TYR A 137 -10.18 -12.46 -7.64
N GLN A 138 -11.18 -11.79 -8.21
CA GLN A 138 -12.48 -12.38 -8.51
C GLN A 138 -12.39 -13.53 -9.52
N LEU A 139 -11.56 -13.36 -10.56
CA LEU A 139 -11.33 -14.42 -11.55
C LEU A 139 -10.65 -15.63 -10.91
N LEU A 140 -9.60 -15.39 -10.13
CA LEU A 140 -8.85 -16.46 -9.48
C LEU A 140 -9.68 -17.17 -8.42
N LYS A 141 -10.51 -16.45 -7.66
CA LYS A 141 -11.46 -17.01 -6.67
C LYS A 141 -12.42 -18.00 -7.34
N ARG A 142 -13.02 -17.65 -8.47
CA ARG A 142 -13.92 -18.55 -9.21
C ARG A 142 -13.20 -19.82 -9.67
N LYS A 143 -12.02 -19.66 -10.27
CA LYS A 143 -11.20 -20.80 -10.72
C LYS A 143 -10.83 -21.73 -9.55
N TYR A 144 -10.41 -21.15 -8.43
CA TYR A 144 -10.07 -21.92 -7.22
C TYR A 144 -11.28 -22.70 -6.71
N GLN A 145 -12.46 -22.09 -6.68
CA GLN A 145 -13.70 -22.76 -6.27
C GLN A 145 -14.07 -23.92 -7.19
N GLU A 146 -13.98 -23.74 -8.52
CA GLU A 146 -14.21 -24.81 -9.50
C GLU A 146 -13.25 -26.01 -9.30
N TYR A 147 -11.96 -25.71 -9.04
CA TYR A 147 -10.99 -26.75 -8.72
C TYR A 147 -11.31 -27.46 -7.39
N GLN A 148 -11.65 -26.70 -6.38
CA GLN A 148 -11.97 -27.22 -5.05
C GLN A 148 -13.19 -28.15 -5.11
N GLU A 149 -14.26 -27.76 -5.79
CA GLU A 149 -15.45 -28.60 -6.02
C GLU A 149 -15.07 -29.91 -6.76
N THR A 150 -14.29 -29.78 -7.84
CA THR A 150 -13.83 -30.94 -8.60
C THR A 150 -13.02 -31.91 -7.74
N PHE A 151 -12.14 -31.40 -6.86
CA PHE A 151 -11.32 -32.25 -5.98
C PHE A 151 -12.11 -32.86 -4.81
N GLN A 152 -13.17 -32.20 -4.33
CA GLN A 152 -14.04 -32.75 -3.28
C GLN A 152 -14.87 -33.92 -3.78
N ASP A 153 -15.33 -33.86 -5.03
CA ASP A 153 -16.15 -34.94 -5.64
C ASP A 153 -15.31 -36.14 -6.09
N LEU A 154 -14.01 -35.93 -6.32
CA LEU A 154 -13.08 -36.93 -6.79
C LEU A 154 -12.24 -37.47 -5.62
N ASN A 155 -12.66 -38.59 -5.00
CA ASN A 155 -11.80 -39.43 -4.14
C ASN A 155 -10.78 -40.21 -5.00
N SER A 156 -10.05 -39.43 -5.86
CA SER A 156 -9.38 -39.98 -7.05
C SER A 156 -8.21 -40.90 -6.74
N GLU A 157 -7.42 -40.63 -5.68
CA GLU A 157 -6.28 -41.53 -5.37
C GLU A 157 -6.74 -42.91 -4.95
N GLU A 158 -7.78 -43.02 -4.12
CA GLU A 158 -8.33 -44.31 -3.67
C GLU A 158 -9.03 -45.07 -4.78
N LEU A 159 -9.78 -44.36 -5.64
CA LEU A 159 -10.46 -44.94 -6.80
C LEU A 159 -9.46 -45.41 -7.85
N LEU A 160 -8.41 -44.65 -8.13
CA LEU A 160 -7.33 -45.02 -9.06
C LEU A 160 -6.56 -46.25 -8.53
N PHE A 161 -6.27 -46.30 -7.25
CA PHE A 161 -5.61 -47.46 -6.64
C PHE A 161 -6.48 -48.70 -6.74
N LYS A 162 -7.77 -48.58 -6.45
CA LYS A 162 -8.73 -49.69 -6.54
C LYS A 162 -8.89 -50.20 -7.98
N ALA A 163 -8.95 -49.31 -8.96
CA ALA A 163 -8.99 -49.72 -10.37
C ALA A 163 -7.70 -50.42 -10.81
N TYR A 164 -6.55 -50.01 -10.30
CA TYR A 164 -5.28 -50.74 -10.50
C TYR A 164 -5.30 -52.11 -9.87
N GLU A 165 -5.78 -52.29 -8.61
CA GLU A 165 -5.88 -53.61 -7.95
C GLU A 165 -6.84 -54.54 -8.68
N LEU A 166 -7.90 -54.02 -9.28
CA LEU A 166 -8.84 -54.80 -10.11
C LEU A 166 -8.29 -55.13 -11.50
N GLY A 167 -7.12 -54.64 -11.85
CA GLY A 167 -6.49 -54.92 -13.15
C GLY A 167 -7.07 -54.09 -14.30
N GLU A 168 -7.87 -53.05 -14.03
CA GLU A 168 -8.43 -52.14 -15.05
C GLU A 168 -7.38 -51.20 -15.63
N PHE A 169 -6.36 -50.87 -14.83
CA PHE A 169 -5.21 -50.05 -15.23
C PHE A 169 -3.91 -50.86 -15.20
N SER A 170 -3.04 -50.61 -16.19
CA SER A 170 -1.64 -51.02 -16.05
C SER A 170 -0.94 -50.15 -14.99
N PHE A 171 0.18 -50.62 -14.44
CA PHE A 171 0.99 -49.86 -13.49
C PHE A 171 1.38 -48.50 -14.07
N LEU A 172 1.70 -48.42 -15.36
CA LEU A 172 2.10 -47.19 -16.02
C LEU A 172 0.94 -46.19 -16.15
N ASP A 173 -0.26 -46.69 -16.45
CA ASP A 173 -1.46 -45.85 -16.54
C ASP A 173 -1.85 -45.30 -15.17
N TYR A 174 -1.85 -46.18 -14.14
CA TYR A 174 -2.07 -45.77 -12.76
C TYR A 174 -1.08 -44.68 -12.32
N TYR A 175 0.23 -44.86 -12.59
CA TYR A 175 1.24 -43.90 -12.22
C TYR A 175 1.04 -42.54 -12.93
N ARG A 176 0.66 -42.54 -14.19
CA ARG A 176 0.37 -41.33 -14.95
C ARG A 176 -0.83 -40.55 -14.40
N GLU A 177 -1.91 -41.28 -14.04
CA GLU A 177 -3.10 -40.64 -13.48
C GLU A 177 -2.83 -40.05 -12.10
N VAL A 178 -2.06 -40.74 -11.26
CA VAL A 178 -1.63 -40.22 -9.94
C VAL A 178 -0.76 -38.97 -10.09
N GLU A 179 0.19 -38.97 -11.04
CA GLU A 179 1.03 -37.80 -11.32
C GLU A 179 0.18 -36.63 -11.83
N PHE A 180 -0.76 -36.89 -12.73
CA PHE A 180 -1.68 -35.86 -13.22
C PHE A 180 -2.53 -35.26 -12.09
N TYR A 181 -3.09 -36.10 -11.23
CA TYR A 181 -3.85 -35.69 -10.05
C TYR A 181 -3.00 -34.81 -9.11
N ARG A 182 -1.79 -35.24 -8.80
CA ARG A 182 -0.87 -34.47 -7.93
C ARG A 182 -0.48 -33.13 -8.53
N GLN A 183 -0.26 -33.08 -9.83
CA GLN A 183 0.04 -31.84 -10.51
C GLN A 183 -1.15 -30.87 -10.48
N ALA A 184 -2.35 -31.37 -10.70
CA ALA A 184 -3.56 -30.55 -10.62
C ALA A 184 -3.79 -30.04 -9.19
N TYR A 185 -3.56 -30.87 -8.17
CA TYR A 185 -3.64 -30.47 -6.77
C TYR A 185 -2.59 -29.39 -6.41
N ASN A 186 -1.35 -29.55 -6.87
CA ASN A 186 -0.32 -28.52 -6.68
C ASN A 186 -0.69 -27.20 -7.35
N ASN A 187 -1.29 -27.24 -8.55
CA ASN A 187 -1.78 -26.04 -9.22
C ASN A 187 -2.88 -25.34 -8.42
N MET A 188 -3.77 -26.11 -7.78
CA MET A 188 -4.81 -25.56 -6.88
C MET A 188 -4.18 -24.86 -5.68
N LEU A 189 -3.16 -25.44 -5.06
CA LEU A 189 -2.45 -24.83 -3.93
C LEU A 189 -1.69 -23.54 -4.33
N GLU A 190 -1.12 -23.49 -5.53
CA GLU A 190 -0.50 -22.26 -6.04
C GLU A 190 -1.56 -21.19 -6.31
N MET A 191 -2.75 -21.55 -6.83
CA MET A 191 -3.86 -20.60 -6.97
C MET A 191 -4.36 -20.06 -5.63
N GLU A 192 -4.45 -20.90 -4.62
CA GLU A 192 -4.81 -20.49 -3.25
C GLU A 192 -3.82 -19.45 -2.70
N LYS A 193 -2.53 -19.74 -2.86
CA LYS A 193 -1.46 -18.83 -2.46
C LYS A 193 -1.56 -17.48 -3.18
N GLU A 194 -1.76 -17.48 -4.49
CA GLU A 194 -1.92 -16.24 -5.28
C GLU A 194 -3.17 -15.46 -4.84
N LEU A 195 -4.26 -16.16 -4.56
CA LEU A 195 -5.50 -15.58 -4.05
C LEU A 195 -5.27 -14.86 -2.72
N LEU A 196 -4.56 -15.48 -1.79
CA LEU A 196 -4.22 -14.89 -0.50
C LEU A 196 -3.27 -13.69 -0.65
N GLN A 197 -2.33 -13.76 -1.59
CA GLN A 197 -1.43 -12.63 -1.88
C GLN A 197 -2.18 -11.43 -2.46
N LEU A 198 -3.09 -11.64 -3.41
CA LEU A 198 -3.92 -10.57 -3.97
C LEU A 198 -4.82 -9.97 -2.90
N LYS A 199 -5.43 -10.80 -2.05
CA LYS A 199 -6.23 -10.34 -0.92
C LYS A 199 -5.41 -9.47 0.03
N ALA A 200 -4.21 -9.91 0.41
CA ALA A 200 -3.32 -9.12 1.26
C ALA A 200 -2.93 -7.79 0.61
N THR A 201 -2.73 -7.75 -0.70
CA THR A 201 -2.43 -6.53 -1.45
C THR A 201 -3.63 -5.56 -1.44
N LEU A 202 -4.84 -6.07 -1.65
CA LEU A 202 -6.07 -5.28 -1.64
C LEU A 202 -6.40 -4.69 -0.26
N LEU A 203 -6.06 -5.43 0.82
CA LEU A 203 -6.32 -5.03 2.21
C LEU A 203 -5.11 -4.35 2.89
N LYS A 204 -4.04 -4.08 2.15
CA LYS A 204 -2.80 -3.50 2.70
C LYS A 204 -3.02 -2.20 3.49
N HIS A 205 -4.01 -1.42 3.13
CA HIS A 205 -4.35 -0.15 3.78
C HIS A 205 -4.98 -0.33 5.17
N GLN A 206 -5.42 -1.54 5.53
CA GLN A 206 -6.01 -1.86 6.85
C GLN A 206 -4.95 -2.34 7.87
N LEU A 207 -3.67 -2.47 7.47
CA LEU A 207 -2.54 -2.88 8.30
C LEU A 207 -1.79 -1.67 8.85
#